data_a02fc80434f87ea7a5e194d4837f16f9
#
_entry.id   a02fc80434f87ea7a5e194d4837f16f9
#
_cell.length_a   1.000
_cell.length_b   1.000
_cell.length_c   1.000
_cell.angle_alpha   90.00
_cell.angle_beta   90.00
_cell.angle_gamma   90.00
#
_symmetry.space_group_name_H-M   'P 1'
#
loop_
_entity.id
_entity.type
_entity.pdbx_description
1 polymer ?
#
loop_
_entity_poly.entity_id
_entity_poly.type
_entity_poly.pdbx_seq_one_letter_code
_entity_poly.pdbx_strand_id
1 'polypeptide(L)'
;MREDQIEDYIAELNMIEQLENMRIPDNDSYTTHDFNEEPPVSNLPTCWGTLQDEEFAPAFKSVPKVPAGIYEIVWNRQLSQHTLKKQPFKTDELYQLPSYEITDILKDIQNFWDRREKYKEYNFVHKRGILMYGEPGCGKSGIIQLISQQLINNDGIIINVKDHEDVDYFTDFIATFRKIEPNRPLIVLLEDIDSIAGENSHSTSRLLNILDGVKQIEDVVYIATTNYPEKLQDRITNRPSRFDRRYKVELPNEEIREAYIRHKLNEDDINGIDIQEWVKRTEGMSLSHLKEVVISTIVMGRDFEDVMDNLEGLKRAPTIKGSGKVGFGQ
;
A
#
# COMPACT_ATOMS: atom_id res chain seq x y z
N MET A 1 17.07 -6.43 30.24
CA MET A 1 15.84 -6.52 31.08
C MET A 1 16.31 -6.70 32.50
N ARG A 2 15.67 -6.05 33.47
CA ARG A 2 15.97 -6.28 34.90
C ARG A 2 15.34 -7.61 35.32
N GLU A 3 15.85 -8.23 36.39
CA GLU A 3 15.33 -9.51 36.91
C GLU A 3 13.81 -9.49 37.10
N ASP A 4 13.28 -8.38 37.62
CA ASP A 4 11.85 -8.14 37.79
C ASP A 4 11.04 -8.27 36.48
N GLN A 5 11.61 -7.85 35.33
CA GLN A 5 10.96 -7.95 34.02
C GLN A 5 11.01 -9.36 33.43
N ILE A 6 11.98 -10.18 33.83
CA ILE A 6 12.07 -11.59 33.41
C ILE A 6 11.08 -12.43 34.24
N GLU A 7 10.95 -12.14 35.53
CA GLU A 7 9.96 -12.81 36.37
C GLU A 7 8.53 -12.52 35.93
N ASP A 8 8.21 -11.27 35.60
CA ASP A 8 6.91 -10.88 35.05
C ASP A 8 6.63 -11.58 33.70
N TYR A 9 7.63 -11.68 32.82
CA TYR A 9 7.47 -12.37 31.55
C TYR A 9 7.29 -13.90 31.71
N ILE A 10 8.00 -14.52 32.62
CA ILE A 10 7.83 -15.95 32.94
C ILE A 10 6.47 -16.19 33.58
N ALA A 11 6.02 -15.28 34.45
CA ALA A 11 4.68 -15.35 35.07
C ALA A 11 3.57 -15.24 34.01
N GLU A 12 3.74 -14.38 33.01
CA GLU A 12 2.80 -14.21 31.90
C GLU A 12 2.76 -15.45 31.02
N LEU A 13 3.90 -16.07 30.71
CA LEU A 13 3.96 -17.34 29.97
C LEU A 13 3.29 -18.49 30.72
N ASN A 14 3.50 -18.59 32.02
CA ASN A 14 2.85 -19.60 32.84
C ASN A 14 1.33 -19.38 32.97
N MET A 15 0.87 -18.13 32.94
CA MET A 15 -0.55 -17.81 32.95
C MET A 15 -1.22 -18.17 31.62
N ILE A 16 -0.53 -17.99 30.49
CA ILE A 16 -0.99 -18.40 29.16
C ILE A 16 -1.13 -19.93 29.09
N GLU A 17 -0.15 -20.66 29.58
CA GLU A 17 -0.18 -22.13 29.65
C GLU A 17 -1.32 -22.63 30.55
N GLN A 18 -1.60 -21.96 31.66
CA GLN A 18 -2.74 -22.28 32.55
C GLN A 18 -4.09 -21.99 31.86
N LEU A 19 -4.20 -20.93 31.08
CA LEU A 19 -5.42 -20.58 30.36
C LEU A 19 -5.71 -21.56 29.20
N GLU A 20 -4.68 -22.07 28.54
CA GLU A 20 -4.82 -23.10 27.51
C GLU A 20 -5.24 -24.44 28.08
N ASN A 21 -4.77 -24.79 29.29
CA ASN A 21 -5.15 -26.00 30.00
C ASN A 21 -6.55 -25.95 30.68
N MET A 22 -7.16 -24.76 30.82
CA MET A 22 -8.52 -24.58 31.36
C MET A 22 -9.65 -24.74 30.34
N ARG A 23 -9.36 -24.92 29.06
CA ARG A 23 -10.38 -25.16 28.02
C ARG A 23 -10.51 -26.65 27.71
N ILE A 24 -11.21 -27.38 28.58
CA ILE A 24 -11.84 -28.63 28.17
C ILE A 24 -13.31 -28.32 27.89
N PRO A 25 -13.79 -28.39 26.64
CA PRO A 25 -15.21 -28.51 26.40
C PRO A 25 -15.56 -29.99 26.30
N ASP A 26 -16.37 -30.48 27.23
CA ASP A 26 -17.21 -31.63 26.96
C ASP A 26 -18.17 -31.25 25.83
N ASN A 27 -18.09 -31.88 24.70
CA ASN A 27 -19.26 -32.44 24.04
C ASN A 27 -18.96 -33.24 22.77
N ASP A 28 -19.49 -34.45 22.77
CA ASP A 28 -19.52 -35.38 21.65
C ASP A 28 -20.23 -34.81 20.43
N SER A 29 -19.53 -34.78 19.31
CA SER A 29 -20.11 -35.08 17.98
C SER A 29 -18.98 -35.36 16.99
N TYR A 30 -18.77 -36.64 16.71
CA TYR A 30 -17.87 -37.11 15.66
C TYR A 30 -18.41 -36.72 14.30
N THR A 31 -17.69 -35.87 13.58
CA THR A 31 -17.72 -35.80 12.13
C THR A 31 -16.32 -35.97 11.60
N THR A 32 -16.14 -36.98 10.79
CA THR A 32 -14.93 -37.32 10.04
C THR A 32 -14.54 -36.14 9.14
N HIS A 33 -13.39 -35.52 9.42
CA HIS A 33 -12.75 -34.58 8.50
C HIS A 33 -11.34 -35.04 8.15
N ASP A 34 -11.00 -34.80 6.89
CA ASP A 34 -9.83 -35.22 6.14
C ASP A 34 -8.48 -34.94 6.85
N PHE A 35 -7.62 -35.97 6.85
CA PHE A 35 -6.25 -35.95 7.35
C PHE A 35 -5.28 -35.26 6.38
N ASN A 36 -5.46 -33.97 6.09
CA ASN A 36 -4.49 -33.19 5.31
C ASN A 36 -4.35 -31.73 5.79
N GLU A 37 -4.77 -31.38 6.99
CA GLU A 37 -4.43 -30.09 7.57
C GLU A 37 -3.10 -30.20 8.31
N GLU A 38 -2.11 -29.38 7.90
CA GLU A 38 -0.90 -29.17 8.68
C GLU A 38 -1.29 -28.74 10.09
N PRO A 39 -0.65 -29.29 11.14
CA PRO A 39 -0.98 -28.91 12.52
C PRO A 39 -0.78 -27.40 12.71
N PRO A 40 -1.63 -26.73 13.50
CA PRO A 40 -1.48 -25.31 13.77
C PRO A 40 -0.06 -25.03 14.26
N VAL A 41 0.61 -24.08 13.62
CA VAL A 41 1.97 -23.65 13.97
C VAL A 41 1.95 -23.29 15.45
N SER A 42 2.70 -24.02 16.28
CA SER A 42 2.79 -23.76 17.70
C SER A 42 3.30 -22.33 17.93
N ASN A 43 2.57 -21.52 18.68
CA ASN A 43 2.99 -20.18 19.08
C ASN A 43 4.10 -20.18 20.15
N LEU A 44 4.76 -21.31 20.37
CA LEU A 44 5.84 -21.43 21.34
C LEU A 44 7.17 -20.99 20.73
N PRO A 45 8.03 -20.31 21.50
CA PRO A 45 9.38 -19.98 21.08
C PRO A 45 10.15 -21.26 20.67
N THR A 46 10.78 -21.21 19.49
CA THR A 46 11.49 -22.37 18.91
C THR A 46 12.99 -22.20 18.86
N CYS A 47 13.51 -21.03 19.25
CA CYS A 47 14.93 -20.71 19.23
C CYS A 47 15.27 -19.72 20.37
N TRP A 48 16.56 -19.51 20.57
CA TRP A 48 17.06 -18.47 21.46
C TRP A 48 17.43 -17.23 20.65
N GLY A 49 16.94 -16.09 21.09
CA GLY A 49 17.39 -14.78 20.60
C GLY A 49 18.53 -14.27 21.47
N THR A 50 19.58 -13.74 20.86
CA THR A 50 20.68 -13.09 21.59
C THR A 50 20.26 -11.67 21.96
N LEU A 51 20.35 -11.33 23.23
CA LEU A 51 20.26 -9.96 23.75
C LEU A 51 21.67 -9.34 23.79
N GLN A 52 21.92 -8.36 24.64
CA GLN A 52 23.27 -7.80 24.80
C GLN A 52 24.15 -8.73 25.63
N ASP A 53 25.47 -8.77 25.30
CA ASP A 53 26.53 -9.37 26.12
C ASP A 53 26.25 -10.80 26.64
N GLU A 54 26.03 -11.76 25.73
CA GLU A 54 25.85 -13.20 26.07
C GLU A 54 24.55 -13.55 26.82
N GLU A 55 23.58 -12.65 26.85
CA GLU A 55 22.24 -12.96 27.33
C GLU A 55 21.37 -13.57 26.21
N PHE A 56 20.52 -14.54 26.58
CA PHE A 56 19.66 -15.25 25.64
C PHE A 56 18.23 -15.26 26.15
N ALA A 57 17.30 -14.98 25.27
CA ALA A 57 15.86 -15.07 25.55
C ALA A 57 15.19 -16.10 24.62
N PRO A 58 14.14 -16.82 25.06
CA PRO A 58 13.32 -17.61 24.16
C PRO A 58 12.76 -16.72 23.03
N ALA A 59 12.89 -17.18 21.79
CA ALA A 59 12.48 -16.42 20.62
C ALA A 59 11.80 -17.32 19.59
N PHE A 60 10.97 -16.71 18.78
CA PHE A 60 10.45 -17.35 17.59
C PHE A 60 11.56 -17.41 16.50
N LYS A 61 11.27 -18.11 15.41
CA LYS A 61 12.21 -18.19 14.29
C LYS A 61 12.59 -16.76 13.83
N SER A 62 13.86 -16.42 13.94
CA SER A 62 14.40 -15.16 13.46
C SER A 62 14.83 -15.27 12.00
N VAL A 63 14.67 -14.18 11.26
CA VAL A 63 15.18 -14.04 9.88
C VAL A 63 16.08 -12.80 9.83
N PRO A 64 17.24 -12.87 9.13
CA PRO A 64 18.15 -11.73 9.05
C PRO A 64 17.59 -10.60 8.17
N LYS A 65 16.57 -10.90 7.39
CA LYS A 65 16.00 -10.01 6.38
C LYS A 65 14.52 -10.32 6.20
N VAL A 66 13.66 -9.30 6.20
CA VAL A 66 12.25 -9.52 5.88
C VAL A 66 12.07 -9.86 4.40
N PRO A 67 11.17 -10.80 4.04
CA PRO A 67 10.90 -11.10 2.63
C PRO A 67 10.50 -9.85 1.85
N ALA A 68 10.85 -9.77 0.57
CA ALA A 68 10.36 -8.70 -0.28
C ALA A 68 8.84 -8.66 -0.32
N GLY A 69 8.24 -7.46 -0.33
CA GLY A 69 6.79 -7.33 -0.30
C GLY A 69 6.28 -5.98 0.18
N ILE A 70 4.97 -5.91 0.34
CA ILE A 70 4.27 -4.75 0.88
C ILE A 70 3.94 -5.04 2.34
N TYR A 71 4.14 -4.04 3.20
CA TYR A 71 3.98 -4.14 4.64
C TYR A 71 3.20 -2.96 5.20
N GLU A 72 2.52 -3.21 6.30
CA GLU A 72 1.95 -2.20 7.18
C GLU A 72 2.65 -2.30 8.54
N ILE A 73 2.83 -1.16 9.20
CA ILE A 73 3.31 -1.11 10.58
C ILE A 73 2.09 -1.28 11.48
N VAL A 74 2.07 -2.33 12.29
CA VAL A 74 0.95 -2.62 13.18
C VAL A 74 1.43 -2.78 14.61
N TRP A 75 0.64 -2.32 15.59
CA TRP A 75 0.93 -2.56 16.99
C TRP A 75 0.61 -4.01 17.35
N ASN A 76 1.62 -4.76 17.76
CA ASN A 76 1.46 -6.11 18.27
C ASN A 76 1.31 -6.07 19.79
N ARG A 77 0.12 -6.41 20.30
CA ARG A 77 -0.18 -6.36 21.73
C ARG A 77 0.62 -7.38 22.53
N GLN A 78 0.89 -8.57 21.97
CA GLN A 78 1.64 -9.63 22.64
C GLN A 78 3.10 -9.27 22.84
N LEU A 79 3.70 -8.58 21.88
CA LEU A 79 5.10 -8.17 21.92
C LEU A 79 5.29 -6.75 22.46
N SER A 80 4.19 -6.03 22.72
CA SER A 80 4.18 -4.61 23.14
C SER A 80 5.09 -3.74 22.26
N GLN A 81 5.09 -4.00 20.96
CA GLN A 81 5.92 -3.27 19.98
C GLN A 81 5.27 -3.21 18.60
N HIS A 82 5.75 -2.30 17.75
CA HIS A 82 5.35 -2.25 16.36
C HIS A 82 6.05 -3.35 15.55
N THR A 83 5.29 -4.00 14.68
CA THR A 83 5.76 -5.09 13.79
C THR A 83 5.36 -4.81 12.36
N LEU A 84 6.04 -5.47 11.42
CA LEU A 84 5.68 -5.47 10.00
C LEU A 84 4.70 -6.60 9.69
N LYS A 85 3.48 -6.24 9.31
CA LYS A 85 2.50 -7.19 8.82
C LYS A 85 2.50 -7.19 7.30
N LYS A 86 2.91 -8.33 6.70
CA LYS A 86 2.92 -8.47 5.25
C LYS A 86 1.51 -8.41 4.69
N GLN A 87 1.32 -7.62 3.66
CA GLN A 87 0.07 -7.48 2.94
C GLN A 87 0.05 -8.40 1.71
N PRO A 88 -1.09 -9.00 1.36
CA PRO A 88 -1.20 -9.75 0.11
C PRO A 88 -1.06 -8.77 -1.05
N PHE A 89 -0.11 -9.06 -1.92
CA PHE A 89 0.03 -8.33 -3.17
C PHE A 89 -0.77 -9.08 -4.23
N LYS A 90 -2.01 -8.64 -4.44
CA LYS A 90 -2.85 -9.17 -5.53
C LYS A 90 -2.61 -8.29 -6.75
N THR A 91 -2.01 -8.86 -7.74
CA THR A 91 -1.97 -8.30 -9.08
C THR A 91 -3.09 -8.98 -9.87
N ASP A 92 -4.21 -8.30 -10.10
CA ASP A 92 -4.91 -8.53 -11.35
C ASP A 92 -3.84 -8.36 -12.42
N GLU A 93 -3.83 -9.13 -13.50
CA GLU A 93 -2.78 -9.06 -14.52
C GLU A 93 -2.38 -7.59 -14.78
N LEU A 94 -1.19 -7.22 -14.25
CA LEU A 94 -0.69 -5.87 -14.38
C LEU A 94 -0.26 -5.65 -15.82
N TYR A 95 -1.01 -4.84 -16.50
CA TYR A 95 -0.68 -4.42 -17.86
C TYR A 95 -0.12 -3.00 -17.83
N GLN A 96 1.09 -2.86 -18.33
CA GLN A 96 1.68 -1.54 -18.52
C GLN A 96 1.04 -0.87 -19.73
N LEU A 97 0.11 0.03 -19.47
CA LEU A 97 -0.49 0.85 -20.50
C LEU A 97 0.56 1.72 -21.20
N PRO A 98 0.42 2.01 -22.49
CA PRO A 98 1.30 2.90 -23.23
C PRO A 98 1.14 4.35 -22.75
N SER A 99 1.83 4.70 -21.66
CA SER A 99 1.81 6.03 -21.05
C SER A 99 3.23 6.51 -20.85
N TYR A 100 3.49 7.74 -21.29
CA TYR A 100 4.78 8.40 -21.10
C TYR A 100 5.05 8.62 -19.59
N GLU A 101 4.03 9.02 -18.86
CA GLU A 101 4.13 9.29 -17.42
C GLU A 101 4.57 8.05 -16.64
N ILE A 102 4.00 6.88 -16.94
CA ILE A 102 4.38 5.61 -16.29
C ILE A 102 5.86 5.32 -16.56
N THR A 103 6.27 5.43 -17.80
CA THR A 103 7.66 5.17 -18.21
C THR A 103 8.63 6.13 -17.54
N ASP A 104 8.27 7.42 -17.43
CA ASP A 104 9.11 8.45 -16.80
C ASP A 104 9.23 8.23 -15.28
N ILE A 105 8.13 7.90 -14.61
CA ILE A 105 8.14 7.56 -13.18
C ILE A 105 9.03 6.35 -12.90
N LEU A 106 8.89 5.27 -13.66
CA LEU A 106 9.69 4.05 -13.48
C LEU A 106 11.18 4.33 -13.72
N LYS A 107 11.51 5.12 -14.73
CA LYS A 107 12.89 5.55 -14.99
C LYS A 107 13.45 6.44 -13.90
N ASP A 108 12.66 7.37 -13.36
CA ASP A 108 13.11 8.27 -12.28
C ASP A 108 13.44 7.46 -11.01
N ILE A 109 12.61 6.47 -10.67
CA ILE A 109 12.85 5.57 -9.54
C ILE A 109 14.09 4.70 -9.78
N GLN A 110 14.25 4.11 -10.97
CA GLN A 110 15.43 3.32 -11.30
C GLN A 110 16.70 4.17 -11.24
N ASN A 111 16.69 5.34 -11.85
CA ASN A 111 17.81 6.29 -11.80
C ASN A 111 18.18 6.70 -10.36
N PHE A 112 17.19 6.82 -9.48
CA PHE A 112 17.43 7.10 -8.07
C PHE A 112 18.27 5.99 -7.42
N TRP A 113 17.89 4.73 -7.60
CA TRP A 113 18.63 3.60 -7.04
C TRP A 113 20.02 3.44 -7.64
N ASP A 114 20.17 3.61 -8.95
CA ASP A 114 21.44 3.47 -9.67
C ASP A 114 22.46 4.56 -9.31
N ARG A 115 21.99 5.70 -8.81
CA ARG A 115 22.85 6.85 -8.53
C ARG A 115 23.17 7.07 -7.06
N ARG A 116 22.95 6.09 -6.20
CA ARG A 116 23.19 6.17 -4.77
C ARG A 116 24.58 6.72 -4.42
N GLU A 117 25.64 6.21 -5.06
CA GLU A 117 27.01 6.65 -4.79
C GLU A 117 27.24 8.13 -5.16
N LYS A 118 26.52 8.63 -6.17
CA LYS A 118 26.58 10.06 -6.51
C LYS A 118 25.98 10.95 -5.43
N TYR A 119 24.90 10.54 -4.80
CA TYR A 119 24.33 11.29 -3.68
C TYR A 119 25.35 11.40 -2.53
N LYS A 120 26.08 10.32 -2.23
CA LYS A 120 27.15 10.34 -1.22
C LYS A 120 28.32 11.23 -1.62
N GLU A 121 28.77 11.16 -2.88
CA GLU A 121 29.85 11.97 -3.42
C GLU A 121 29.59 13.48 -3.23
N TYR A 122 28.35 13.90 -3.43
CA TYR A 122 27.92 15.29 -3.29
C TYR A 122 27.37 15.65 -1.91
N ASN A 123 27.43 14.73 -0.93
CA ASN A 123 26.89 14.90 0.42
C ASN A 123 25.38 15.25 0.45
N PHE A 124 24.62 14.71 -0.48
CA PHE A 124 23.16 14.80 -0.47
C PHE A 124 22.54 13.59 0.21
N VAL A 125 21.46 13.82 0.94
CA VAL A 125 20.63 12.75 1.48
C VAL A 125 20.02 11.95 0.34
N HIS A 126 20.24 10.63 0.30
CA HIS A 126 19.69 9.75 -0.71
C HIS A 126 18.20 9.49 -0.45
N LYS A 127 17.40 10.44 -0.88
CA LYS A 127 15.95 10.47 -0.69
C LYS A 127 15.27 11.04 -1.93
N ARG A 128 14.09 10.55 -2.26
CA ARG A 128 13.27 11.04 -3.37
C ARG A 128 11.82 11.13 -2.96
N GLY A 129 11.13 12.22 -3.30
CA GLY A 129 9.71 12.41 -3.11
C GLY A 129 8.98 12.52 -4.46
N ILE A 130 7.96 11.69 -4.67
CA ILE A 130 7.13 11.67 -5.86
C ILE A 130 5.67 11.87 -5.45
N LEU A 131 5.01 12.88 -6.02
CA LEU A 131 3.58 13.11 -5.86
C LEU A 131 2.85 12.81 -7.17
N MET A 132 1.95 11.85 -7.15
CA MET A 132 1.03 11.57 -8.26
C MET A 132 -0.35 12.14 -7.93
N TYR A 133 -0.89 12.94 -8.83
CA TYR A 133 -2.20 13.55 -8.66
C TYR A 133 -3.03 13.48 -9.94
N GLY A 134 -4.34 13.48 -9.80
CA GLY A 134 -5.27 13.41 -10.93
C GLY A 134 -6.63 12.91 -10.49
N GLU A 135 -7.58 12.90 -11.40
CA GLU A 135 -8.94 12.49 -11.12
C GLU A 135 -9.05 11.06 -10.58
N PRO A 136 -10.10 10.73 -9.82
CA PRO A 136 -10.37 9.36 -9.39
C PRO A 136 -10.46 8.41 -10.60
N GLY A 137 -9.87 7.23 -10.47
CA GLY A 137 -9.95 6.19 -11.50
C GLY A 137 -9.03 6.34 -12.71
N CYS A 138 -8.12 7.33 -12.73
CA CYS A 138 -7.17 7.54 -13.83
C CYS A 138 -6.01 6.55 -13.87
N GLY A 139 -5.88 5.64 -12.87
CA GLY A 139 -4.85 4.60 -12.89
C GLY A 139 -3.69 4.82 -11.93
N LYS A 140 -3.74 5.80 -10.99
CA LYS A 140 -2.69 6.02 -9.99
C LYS A 140 -2.32 4.74 -9.21
N SER A 141 -3.32 4.00 -8.73
CA SER A 141 -3.09 2.72 -8.04
C SER A 141 -2.48 1.65 -8.94
N GLY A 142 -2.80 1.63 -10.24
CA GLY A 142 -2.17 0.75 -11.21
C GLY A 142 -0.67 1.05 -11.38
N ILE A 143 -0.30 2.34 -11.42
CA ILE A 143 1.11 2.77 -11.46
C ILE A 143 1.84 2.32 -10.20
N ILE A 144 1.22 2.51 -9.02
CA ILE A 144 1.78 2.03 -7.74
C ILE A 144 2.01 0.52 -7.77
N GLN A 145 1.09 -0.25 -8.31
CA GLN A 145 1.24 -1.70 -8.41
C GLN A 145 2.42 -2.09 -9.32
N LEU A 146 2.61 -1.42 -10.47
CA LEU A 146 3.77 -1.64 -11.34
C LEU A 146 5.09 -1.32 -10.64
N ILE A 147 5.16 -0.17 -9.96
CA ILE A 147 6.32 0.23 -9.16
C ILE A 147 6.59 -0.80 -8.06
N SER A 148 5.54 -1.24 -7.38
CA SER A 148 5.62 -2.22 -6.30
C SER A 148 6.18 -3.55 -6.81
N GLN A 149 5.70 -4.04 -7.92
CA GLN A 149 6.20 -5.28 -8.52
C GLN A 149 7.68 -5.16 -8.91
N GLN A 150 8.07 -4.06 -9.54
CA GLN A 150 9.46 -3.83 -9.91
C GLN A 150 10.37 -3.80 -8.68
N LEU A 151 9.95 -3.12 -7.61
CA LEU A 151 10.73 -3.04 -6.37
C LEU A 151 10.84 -4.41 -5.68
N ILE A 152 9.75 -5.15 -5.59
CA ILE A 152 9.72 -6.49 -4.98
C ILE A 152 10.64 -7.45 -5.76
N ASN A 153 10.62 -7.41 -7.08
CA ASN A 153 11.51 -8.20 -7.94
C ASN A 153 13.00 -7.85 -7.72
N ASN A 154 13.29 -6.61 -7.30
CA ASN A 154 14.61 -6.14 -6.91
C ASN A 154 14.88 -6.27 -5.40
N ASP A 155 14.18 -7.18 -4.74
CA ASP A 155 14.34 -7.49 -3.32
C ASP A 155 14.09 -6.30 -2.37
N GLY A 156 13.32 -5.31 -2.80
CA GLY A 156 12.91 -4.17 -1.99
C GLY A 156 11.66 -4.42 -1.17
N ILE A 157 11.33 -3.48 -0.30
CA ILE A 157 10.09 -3.48 0.48
C ILE A 157 9.33 -2.18 0.31
N ILE A 158 8.03 -2.27 0.49
CA ILE A 158 7.13 -1.13 0.50
C ILE A 158 6.46 -1.09 1.87
N ILE A 159 6.45 0.08 2.50
CA ILE A 159 5.69 0.32 3.72
C ILE A 159 4.53 1.25 3.35
N ASN A 160 3.31 0.76 3.56
CA ASN A 160 2.10 1.54 3.33
C ASN A 160 1.71 2.25 4.64
N VAL A 161 1.64 3.58 4.58
CA VAL A 161 1.20 4.47 5.67
C VAL A 161 -0.21 4.93 5.31
N LYS A 162 -1.21 4.46 6.05
CA LYS A 162 -2.63 4.66 5.71
C LYS A 162 -3.29 5.82 6.40
N ASP A 163 -2.86 6.12 7.61
CA ASP A 163 -3.49 7.14 8.43
C ASP A 163 -2.49 7.96 9.26
N HIS A 164 -3.02 8.89 10.03
CA HIS A 164 -2.20 9.79 10.86
C HIS A 164 -1.58 9.08 12.08
N GLU A 165 -2.14 7.97 12.53
CA GLU A 165 -1.57 7.18 13.64
C GLU A 165 -0.31 6.46 13.17
N ASP A 166 -0.33 5.91 11.94
CA ASP A 166 0.84 5.29 11.32
C ASP A 166 2.04 6.26 11.24
N VAL A 167 1.78 7.54 10.97
CA VAL A 167 2.79 8.59 10.88
C VAL A 167 3.58 8.75 12.18
N ASP A 168 2.94 8.55 13.33
CA ASP A 168 3.55 8.76 14.64
C ASP A 168 4.64 7.73 14.94
N TYR A 169 4.43 6.50 14.54
CA TYR A 169 5.35 5.38 14.82
C TYR A 169 6.36 5.17 13.70
N PHE A 170 6.05 5.68 12.54
CA PHE A 170 6.82 5.43 11.32
C PHE A 170 8.30 5.80 11.49
N THR A 171 8.59 6.99 12.01
CA THR A 171 9.98 7.48 12.09
C THR A 171 10.85 6.61 12.98
N ASP A 172 10.36 6.20 14.13
CA ASP A 172 11.10 5.37 15.07
C ASP A 172 11.25 3.94 14.55
N PHE A 173 10.19 3.41 13.93
CA PHE A 173 10.22 2.09 13.32
C PHE A 173 11.24 2.03 12.18
N ILE A 174 11.24 3.00 11.28
CA ILE A 174 12.18 3.04 10.15
C ILE A 174 13.62 3.23 10.63
N ALA A 175 13.85 4.01 11.69
CA ALA A 175 15.17 4.13 12.28
C ALA A 175 15.70 2.77 12.78
N THR A 176 14.83 1.94 13.36
CA THR A 176 15.16 0.57 13.75
C THR A 176 15.34 -0.34 12.54
N PHE A 177 14.45 -0.29 11.56
CA PHE A 177 14.57 -1.03 10.31
C PHE A 177 15.92 -0.76 9.62
N ARG A 178 16.35 0.49 9.54
CA ARG A 178 17.61 0.88 8.92
C ARG A 178 18.86 0.38 9.68
N LYS A 179 18.77 0.13 10.97
CA LYS A 179 19.84 -0.54 11.73
C LYS A 179 19.98 -2.01 11.36
N ILE A 180 18.85 -2.68 11.06
CA ILE A 180 18.83 -4.10 10.69
C ILE A 180 19.15 -4.28 9.21
N GLU A 181 18.53 -3.50 8.34
CA GLU A 181 18.67 -3.56 6.88
C GLU A 181 19.08 -2.20 6.28
N PRO A 182 20.34 -1.75 6.47
CA PRO A 182 20.76 -0.37 6.15
C PRO A 182 20.67 -0.04 4.66
N ASN A 183 20.85 -1.01 3.78
CA ASN A 183 20.95 -0.78 2.33
C ASN A 183 19.72 -1.29 1.55
N ARG A 184 18.66 -1.72 2.26
CA ARG A 184 17.48 -2.27 1.62
C ARG A 184 16.71 -1.20 0.86
N PRO A 185 16.41 -1.38 -0.43
CA PRO A 185 15.53 -0.49 -1.16
C PRO A 185 14.16 -0.41 -0.46
N LEU A 186 13.74 0.82 -0.15
CA LEU A 186 12.50 1.09 0.58
C LEU A 186 11.67 2.13 -0.15
N ILE A 187 10.42 1.79 -0.42
CA ILE A 187 9.39 2.76 -0.81
C ILE A 187 8.43 2.95 0.36
N VAL A 188 8.12 4.20 0.66
CA VAL A 188 7.06 4.58 1.58
C VAL A 188 5.90 5.10 0.77
N LEU A 189 4.76 4.44 0.91
CA LEU A 189 3.55 4.76 0.17
C LEU A 189 2.58 5.53 1.07
N LEU A 190 2.12 6.68 0.57
CA LEU A 190 1.21 7.61 1.22
C LEU A 190 0.00 7.81 0.29
N GLU A 191 -0.87 6.79 0.23
CA GLU A 191 -2.08 6.88 -0.60
C GLU A 191 -3.08 7.86 0.02
N ASP A 192 -3.75 8.63 -0.85
CA ASP A 192 -4.71 9.67 -0.43
C ASP A 192 -4.14 10.59 0.66
N ILE A 193 -2.96 11.15 0.40
CA ILE A 193 -2.21 12.00 1.35
C ILE A 193 -3.03 13.16 1.91
N ASP A 194 -4.04 13.63 1.19
CA ASP A 194 -4.99 14.63 1.65
C ASP A 194 -5.81 14.15 2.87
N SER A 195 -6.11 12.85 2.95
CA SER A 195 -6.74 12.23 4.12
C SER A 195 -5.77 12.09 5.29
N ILE A 196 -4.52 11.68 5.02
CA ILE A 196 -3.47 11.53 6.03
C ILE A 196 -3.08 12.89 6.62
N ALA A 197 -2.94 13.90 5.77
CA ALA A 197 -2.62 15.27 6.20
C ALA A 197 -3.71 15.88 7.05
N GLY A 198 -4.99 15.57 6.77
CA GLY A 198 -6.15 16.04 7.51
C GLY A 198 -6.28 17.56 7.61
N GLU A 199 -7.33 18.01 8.27
CA GLU A 199 -7.53 19.45 8.58
C GLU A 199 -6.68 19.88 9.81
N ASN A 200 -6.19 18.93 10.61
CA ASN A 200 -5.46 19.20 11.83
C ASN A 200 -3.98 19.54 11.56
N SER A 201 -3.53 20.66 12.11
CA SER A 201 -2.14 21.13 11.98
C SER A 201 -1.08 20.14 12.53
N HIS A 202 -1.45 19.30 13.50
CA HIS A 202 -0.57 18.31 14.09
C HIS A 202 -0.21 17.17 13.14
N SER A 203 -1.20 16.52 12.53
CA SER A 203 -0.99 15.42 11.58
C SER A 203 -0.17 15.88 10.38
N THR A 204 -0.49 17.05 9.84
CA THR A 204 0.29 17.65 8.75
C THR A 204 1.73 17.93 9.18
N SER A 205 1.98 18.44 10.39
CA SER A 205 3.34 18.74 10.86
C SER A 205 4.17 17.46 11.04
N ARG A 206 3.57 16.37 11.50
CA ARG A 206 4.24 15.07 11.63
C ARG A 206 4.60 14.48 10.27
N LEU A 207 3.65 14.51 9.31
CA LEU A 207 3.92 14.10 7.93
C LEU A 207 5.08 14.90 7.31
N LEU A 208 5.12 16.21 7.54
CA LEU A 208 6.20 17.06 7.07
C LEU A 208 7.55 16.70 7.71
N ASN A 209 7.54 16.26 8.97
CA ASN A 209 8.76 15.79 9.65
C ASN A 209 9.29 14.48 9.07
N ILE A 210 8.42 13.59 8.58
CA ILE A 210 8.83 12.39 7.84
C ILE A 210 9.48 12.79 6.52
N LEU A 211 8.88 13.74 5.80
CA LEU A 211 9.33 14.13 4.48
C LEU A 211 10.63 14.96 4.50
N ASP A 212 10.79 15.89 5.43
CA ASP A 212 11.98 16.81 5.47
C ASP A 212 12.48 17.18 6.87
N GLY A 213 12.14 16.38 7.88
CA GLY A 213 12.53 16.63 9.27
C GLY A 213 14.04 16.51 9.53
N VAL A 214 14.46 16.91 10.74
CA VAL A 214 15.87 16.90 11.18
C VAL A 214 16.51 15.50 11.13
N LYS A 215 15.73 14.46 11.41
CA LYS A 215 16.14 13.05 11.28
C LYS A 215 15.71 12.54 9.90
N GLN A 216 16.49 12.86 8.87
CA GLN A 216 16.19 12.38 7.53
C GLN A 216 16.50 10.89 7.41
N ILE A 217 15.59 10.17 6.79
CA ILE A 217 15.75 8.74 6.47
C ILE A 217 16.41 8.70 5.09
N GLU A 218 17.50 7.93 4.99
CA GLU A 218 18.21 7.71 3.73
C GLU A 218 17.72 6.45 3.02
N ASP A 219 18.09 6.33 1.75
CA ASP A 219 17.76 5.19 0.89
C ASP A 219 16.26 4.93 0.78
N VAL A 220 15.48 5.99 0.60
CA VAL A 220 14.03 5.93 0.58
C VAL A 220 13.41 6.73 -0.56
N VAL A 221 12.40 6.16 -1.20
CA VAL A 221 11.50 6.87 -2.10
C VAL A 221 10.14 7.01 -1.42
N TYR A 222 9.67 8.24 -1.27
CA TYR A 222 8.32 8.54 -0.84
C TYR A 222 7.43 8.69 -2.06
N ILE A 223 6.33 7.94 -2.11
CA ILE A 223 5.32 8.04 -3.16
C ILE A 223 4.01 8.43 -2.52
N ALA A 224 3.50 9.59 -2.88
CA ALA A 224 2.20 10.06 -2.42
C ALA A 224 1.21 10.13 -3.57
N THR A 225 -0.06 9.87 -3.28
CA THR A 225 -1.15 10.10 -4.23
C THR A 225 -2.22 11.00 -3.64
N THR A 226 -2.89 11.75 -4.51
CA THR A 226 -4.11 12.49 -4.15
C THR A 226 -5.04 12.63 -5.35
N ASN A 227 -6.33 12.64 -5.07
CA ASN A 227 -7.36 13.01 -6.03
C ASN A 227 -7.68 14.51 -5.97
N TYR A 228 -7.22 15.22 -4.94
CA TYR A 228 -7.57 16.60 -4.63
C TYR A 228 -6.32 17.42 -4.32
N PRO A 229 -5.46 17.69 -5.34
CA PRO A 229 -4.21 18.44 -5.13
C PRO A 229 -4.45 19.82 -4.53
N GLU A 230 -5.62 20.43 -4.79
CA GLU A 230 -6.03 21.71 -4.23
C GLU A 230 -6.29 21.69 -2.72
N LYS A 231 -6.54 20.51 -2.12
CA LYS A 231 -6.70 20.36 -0.67
C LYS A 231 -5.35 20.30 0.05
N LEU A 232 -4.27 20.00 -0.69
CA LEU A 232 -2.94 19.95 -0.09
C LEU A 232 -2.45 21.36 0.20
N GLN A 233 -2.00 21.57 1.44
CA GLN A 233 -1.45 22.86 1.85
C GLN A 233 -0.17 23.15 1.07
N ASP A 234 0.08 24.43 0.76
CA ASP A 234 1.28 24.91 0.06
C ASP A 234 2.59 24.39 0.67
N ARG A 235 2.62 24.27 1.99
CA ARG A 235 3.79 23.72 2.70
C ARG A 235 4.07 22.25 2.38
N ILE A 236 3.09 21.47 1.90
CA ILE A 236 3.30 20.09 1.42
C ILE A 236 3.82 20.12 -0.01
N THR A 237 3.19 20.93 -0.86
CA THR A 237 3.40 20.93 -2.29
C THR A 237 4.55 21.84 -2.76
N ASN A 238 4.80 22.97 -2.09
CA ASN A 238 5.67 24.02 -2.61
C ASN A 238 7.13 23.95 -2.11
N ARG A 239 7.55 22.89 -1.41
CA ARG A 239 8.96 22.65 -1.05
C ARG A 239 9.56 21.49 -1.84
N PRO A 240 10.57 21.73 -2.69
CA PRO A 240 11.23 20.70 -3.48
C PRO A 240 11.78 19.53 -2.64
N SER A 241 12.22 19.81 -1.40
CA SER A 241 12.74 18.78 -0.48
C SER A 241 11.72 17.72 -0.02
N ARG A 242 10.43 17.91 -0.32
CA ARG A 242 9.34 16.99 0.05
C ARG A 242 8.92 16.13 -1.11
N PHE A 243 8.46 16.79 -2.19
CA PHE A 243 8.10 16.12 -3.42
C PHE A 243 8.88 16.78 -4.57
N ASP A 244 10.00 16.15 -4.91
CA ASP A 244 10.93 16.63 -5.95
C ASP A 244 10.31 16.52 -7.34
N ARG A 245 9.41 15.56 -7.50
CA ARG A 245 8.68 15.30 -8.75
C ARG A 245 7.18 15.26 -8.51
N ARG A 246 6.45 15.81 -9.46
CA ARG A 246 4.99 15.81 -9.47
C ARG A 246 4.52 15.34 -10.83
N TYR A 247 3.73 14.28 -10.82
CA TYR A 247 3.17 13.70 -12.02
C TYR A 247 1.65 13.83 -11.99
N LYS A 248 1.12 14.49 -13.03
CA LYS A 248 -0.32 14.54 -13.26
C LYS A 248 -0.70 13.29 -14.02
N VAL A 249 -1.49 12.43 -13.42
CA VAL A 249 -2.07 11.26 -14.09
C VAL A 249 -3.38 11.72 -14.73
N GLU A 250 -3.35 11.89 -16.02
CA GLU A 250 -4.48 12.39 -16.79
C GLU A 250 -5.49 11.28 -17.11
N LEU A 251 -6.66 11.69 -17.57
CA LEU A 251 -7.61 10.74 -18.17
C LEU A 251 -6.95 10.04 -19.38
N PRO A 252 -7.27 8.77 -19.62
CA PRO A 252 -6.68 8.02 -20.69
C PRO A 252 -7.03 8.65 -22.05
N ASN A 253 -6.02 8.90 -22.87
CA ASN A 253 -6.20 9.31 -24.25
C ASN A 253 -6.74 8.15 -25.09
N GLU A 254 -7.00 8.39 -26.36
CA GLU A 254 -7.56 7.41 -27.29
C GLU A 254 -6.72 6.12 -27.36
N GLU A 255 -5.38 6.26 -27.48
CA GLU A 255 -4.45 5.14 -27.55
C GLU A 255 -4.48 4.28 -26.29
N ILE A 256 -4.50 4.92 -25.12
CA ILE A 256 -4.56 4.22 -23.82
C ILE A 256 -5.92 3.53 -23.65
N ARG A 257 -7.02 4.15 -24.09
CA ARG A 257 -8.36 3.52 -24.01
C ARG A 257 -8.42 2.29 -24.92
N GLU A 258 -7.94 2.39 -26.14
CA GLU A 258 -7.89 1.25 -27.05
C GLU A 258 -7.03 0.12 -26.49
N ALA A 259 -5.81 0.43 -26.04
CA ALA A 259 -4.91 -0.56 -25.45
C ALA A 259 -5.54 -1.25 -24.23
N TYR A 260 -6.22 -0.49 -23.36
CA TYR A 260 -6.91 -1.04 -22.18
C TYR A 260 -8.06 -1.98 -22.57
N ILE A 261 -8.91 -1.56 -23.50
CA ILE A 261 -10.06 -2.36 -23.97
C ILE A 261 -9.54 -3.66 -24.61
N ARG A 262 -8.59 -3.58 -25.52
CA ARG A 262 -8.00 -4.77 -26.18
C ARG A 262 -7.34 -5.72 -25.18
N HIS A 263 -6.68 -5.21 -24.16
CA HIS A 263 -6.04 -6.03 -23.14
C HIS A 263 -7.05 -6.78 -22.27
N LYS A 264 -8.22 -6.20 -22.02
CA LYS A 264 -9.25 -6.78 -21.14
C LYS A 264 -10.18 -7.76 -21.86
N LEU A 265 -10.18 -7.77 -23.17
CA LEU A 265 -11.02 -8.63 -24.01
C LEU A 265 -10.22 -9.83 -24.52
N ASN A 266 -10.90 -10.98 -24.64
CA ASN A 266 -10.35 -12.11 -25.38
C ASN A 266 -10.55 -11.92 -26.89
N GLU A 267 -9.97 -12.81 -27.72
CA GLU A 267 -10.06 -12.72 -29.19
C GLU A 267 -11.49 -12.82 -29.73
N ASP A 268 -12.32 -13.65 -29.10
CA ASP A 268 -13.71 -13.85 -29.53
C ASP A 268 -14.55 -12.59 -29.26
N ASP A 269 -14.38 -11.98 -28.09
CA ASP A 269 -15.06 -10.73 -27.73
C ASP A 269 -14.59 -9.56 -28.64
N ILE A 270 -13.31 -9.49 -28.95
CA ILE A 270 -12.74 -8.47 -29.86
C ILE A 270 -13.37 -8.56 -31.24
N ASN A 271 -13.59 -9.78 -31.75
CA ASN A 271 -14.22 -10.00 -33.07
C ASN A 271 -15.73 -9.68 -33.07
N GLY A 272 -16.36 -9.67 -31.90
CA GLY A 272 -17.81 -9.44 -31.75
C GLY A 272 -18.21 -7.98 -31.55
N ILE A 273 -17.25 -7.04 -31.39
CA ILE A 273 -17.50 -5.62 -31.08
C ILE A 273 -16.78 -4.68 -32.02
N ASP A 274 -17.33 -3.48 -32.19
CA ASP A 274 -16.63 -2.37 -32.84
C ASP A 274 -15.80 -1.62 -31.80
N ILE A 275 -14.49 -1.97 -31.71
CA ILE A 275 -13.56 -1.34 -30.77
C ILE A 275 -13.43 0.16 -31.02
N GLN A 276 -13.46 0.61 -32.27
CA GLN A 276 -13.32 2.03 -32.58
C GLN A 276 -14.53 2.83 -32.09
N GLU A 277 -15.70 2.26 -32.18
CA GLU A 277 -16.90 2.84 -31.58
C GLU A 277 -16.79 2.91 -30.07
N TRP A 278 -16.35 1.83 -29.40
CA TRP A 278 -16.13 1.82 -27.96
C TRP A 278 -15.12 2.87 -27.53
N VAL A 279 -14.01 2.98 -28.23
CA VAL A 279 -12.97 3.99 -27.95
C VAL A 279 -13.51 5.41 -28.11
N LYS A 280 -14.30 5.66 -29.15
CA LYS A 280 -14.93 6.96 -29.38
C LYS A 280 -15.95 7.31 -28.31
N ARG A 281 -16.86 6.37 -27.99
CA ARG A 281 -17.94 6.59 -27.01
C ARG A 281 -17.40 6.78 -25.58
N THR A 282 -16.25 6.21 -25.27
CA THR A 282 -15.60 6.33 -23.95
C THR A 282 -14.68 7.55 -23.83
N GLU A 283 -14.72 8.52 -24.74
CA GLU A 283 -13.97 9.75 -24.64
C GLU A 283 -14.25 10.49 -23.32
N GLY A 284 -13.19 10.97 -22.64
CA GLY A 284 -13.29 11.63 -21.34
C GLY A 284 -13.69 10.68 -20.18
N MET A 285 -13.63 9.37 -20.37
CA MET A 285 -13.85 8.39 -19.31
C MET A 285 -12.52 7.96 -18.66
N SER A 286 -12.55 7.73 -17.35
CA SER A 286 -11.41 7.17 -16.60
C SER A 286 -11.27 5.67 -16.83
N LEU A 287 -10.10 5.09 -16.46
CA LEU A 287 -9.88 3.64 -16.55
C LEU A 287 -10.89 2.83 -15.70
N SER A 288 -11.36 3.40 -14.60
CA SER A 288 -12.42 2.78 -13.79
C SER A 288 -13.76 2.71 -14.54
N HIS A 289 -14.09 3.74 -15.31
CA HIS A 289 -15.28 3.70 -16.18
C HIS A 289 -15.12 2.67 -17.29
N LEU A 290 -13.93 2.60 -17.94
CA LEU A 290 -13.66 1.58 -18.95
C LEU A 290 -13.77 0.16 -18.40
N LYS A 291 -13.26 -0.05 -17.16
CA LYS A 291 -13.42 -1.34 -16.45
C LYS A 291 -14.90 -1.69 -16.28
N GLU A 292 -15.72 -0.75 -15.89
CA GLU A 292 -17.16 -0.96 -15.72
C GLU A 292 -17.86 -1.24 -17.05
N VAL A 293 -17.49 -0.54 -18.13
CA VAL A 293 -18.00 -0.83 -19.49
C VAL A 293 -17.72 -2.29 -19.84
N VAL A 294 -16.48 -2.74 -19.71
CA VAL A 294 -16.10 -4.13 -20.03
C VAL A 294 -16.85 -5.13 -19.16
N ILE A 295 -16.90 -4.90 -17.84
CA ILE A 295 -17.60 -5.81 -16.92
C ILE A 295 -19.09 -5.87 -17.25
N SER A 296 -19.74 -4.74 -17.38
CA SER A 296 -21.19 -4.70 -17.59
C SER A 296 -21.59 -5.25 -18.95
N THR A 297 -20.83 -4.98 -20.01
CA THR A 297 -21.17 -5.42 -21.36
C THR A 297 -20.75 -6.87 -21.60
N ILE A 298 -19.50 -7.21 -21.34
CA ILE A 298 -18.96 -8.54 -21.69
C ILE A 298 -19.25 -9.58 -20.62
N VAL A 299 -18.98 -9.28 -19.36
CA VAL A 299 -19.12 -10.28 -18.29
C VAL A 299 -20.58 -10.46 -17.88
N MET A 300 -21.35 -9.37 -17.82
CA MET A 300 -22.76 -9.39 -17.41
C MET A 300 -23.74 -9.43 -18.58
N GLY A 301 -23.28 -9.31 -19.83
CA GLY A 301 -24.10 -9.43 -21.03
C GLY A 301 -25.12 -8.30 -21.23
N ARG A 302 -24.87 -7.12 -20.69
CA ARG A 302 -25.75 -5.95 -20.86
C ARG A 302 -25.51 -5.30 -22.22
N ASP A 303 -26.55 -4.63 -22.72
CA ASP A 303 -26.41 -3.83 -23.92
C ASP A 303 -25.42 -2.65 -23.72
N PHE A 304 -24.57 -2.39 -24.72
CA PHE A 304 -23.53 -1.37 -24.62
C PHE A 304 -24.10 0.04 -24.46
N GLU A 305 -25.18 0.36 -25.22
CA GLU A 305 -25.79 1.70 -25.14
C GLU A 305 -26.43 1.92 -23.76
N ASP A 306 -27.12 0.92 -23.22
CA ASP A 306 -27.68 0.99 -21.88
C ASP A 306 -26.60 1.23 -20.80
N VAL A 307 -25.44 0.60 -20.94
CA VAL A 307 -24.29 0.80 -20.04
C VAL A 307 -23.74 2.20 -20.16
N MET A 308 -23.59 2.70 -21.40
CA MET A 308 -23.06 4.05 -21.64
C MET A 308 -24.01 5.13 -21.11
N ASP A 309 -25.31 5.00 -21.34
CA ASP A 309 -26.34 5.93 -20.82
C ASP A 309 -26.32 5.98 -19.30
N ASN A 310 -26.19 4.84 -18.63
CA ASN A 310 -26.05 4.76 -17.17
C ASN A 310 -24.80 5.50 -16.66
N LEU A 311 -23.65 5.26 -17.27
CA LEU A 311 -22.38 5.89 -16.85
C LEU A 311 -22.39 7.41 -17.10
N GLU A 312 -22.97 7.87 -18.20
CA GLU A 312 -23.17 9.29 -18.45
C GLU A 312 -24.15 9.92 -17.46
N GLY A 313 -25.19 9.20 -17.10
CA GLY A 313 -26.15 9.61 -16.07
C GLY A 313 -25.47 9.79 -14.70
N LEU A 314 -24.57 8.88 -14.31
CA LEU A 314 -23.78 8.99 -13.07
C LEU A 314 -22.84 10.19 -13.08
N LYS A 315 -22.22 10.52 -14.21
CA LYS A 315 -21.39 11.74 -14.34
C LYS A 315 -22.19 13.03 -14.14
N ARG A 316 -23.46 13.04 -14.54
CA ARG A 316 -24.36 14.22 -14.41
C ARG A 316 -25.07 14.28 -13.05
N ALA A 317 -25.08 13.19 -12.29
CA ALA A 317 -25.72 13.14 -10.98
C ALA A 317 -24.99 14.08 -10.00
N PRO A 318 -25.71 14.91 -9.21
CA PRO A 318 -25.08 15.73 -8.17
C PRO A 318 -24.40 14.81 -7.16
N THR A 319 -23.19 15.16 -6.76
CA THR A 319 -22.46 14.47 -5.69
C THR A 319 -23.40 14.33 -4.48
N ILE A 320 -23.71 13.09 -4.08
CA ILE A 320 -24.52 12.85 -2.88
C ILE A 320 -23.67 13.31 -1.70
N LYS A 321 -23.84 14.58 -1.31
CA LYS A 321 -23.31 15.05 -0.02
C LYS A 321 -24.04 14.25 1.03
N GLY A 322 -23.30 13.40 1.75
CA GLY A 322 -23.84 12.62 2.85
C GLY A 322 -24.56 13.54 3.82
N SER A 323 -25.88 13.60 3.69
CA SER A 323 -26.73 14.32 4.60
C SER A 323 -27.67 13.33 5.25
N GLY A 324 -27.58 13.30 6.56
CA GLY A 324 -28.74 12.89 7.35
C GLY A 324 -28.59 11.54 8.02
N LYS A 325 -28.35 11.64 9.30
CA LYS A 325 -28.73 10.65 10.30
C LYS A 325 -30.06 10.00 9.91
N VAL A 326 -30.04 8.75 9.53
CA VAL A 326 -31.27 7.92 9.58
C VAL A 326 -31.52 7.67 11.05
N GLY A 327 -32.36 8.50 11.66
CA GLY A 327 -32.88 8.25 12.99
C GLY A 327 -33.85 7.08 12.89
N PHE A 328 -33.51 5.97 13.46
CA PHE A 328 -34.52 5.00 13.86
C PHE A 328 -35.22 5.57 15.08
N GLY A 329 -36.39 6.14 14.87
CA GLY A 329 -37.31 6.51 15.92
C GLY A 329 -38.04 5.26 16.40
N GLN A 330 -37.99 5.08 17.75
CA GLN A 330 -38.81 4.33 18.68
C GLN A 330 -39.20 2.90 18.30
#